data_8f8f1ff79da5e2ff399aa80ba861b68d
#
_entry.id   8f8f1ff79da5e2ff399aa80ba861b68d
#
_cell.length_a   1.000
_cell.length_b   1.000
_cell.length_c   1.000
_cell.angle_alpha   90.00
_cell.angle_beta   90.00
_cell.angle_gamma   90.00
#
_symmetry.space_group_name_H-M   'P 1'
#
loop_
_entity.id
_entity.type
_entity.pdbx_description
1 polymer ?
#
loop_
_entity_poly.entity_id
_entity_poly.type
_entity_poly.pdbx_seq_one_letter_code
_entity_poly.pdbx_strand_id
1 'polypeptide(L)'
;MRYRLIAVDIDGTLLNPARELEEETVRAAKKAMEAGAYFVLSSGRMPQALKSIAERLGVNAPAVCFNGGAVVDVMTGKTLFSTPVDLSLAREIAVFGEEKGLYMHAFIHGGYIAPCFTDMTQDYQTMVGIKANVVNGNISEYLDEAPMKLLVLDKPEECARILPVLQEKFGDRANIMPSQKHIIECVGKQTSKARALEFVRQMLDISYEETCAFGDGMNDLEMLLWSAHPYVMDNASDALKKASDRFVIAPSNADFGVARVLMKEACGIDL
;
A
#
# COMPACT_ATOMS: atom_id res chain seq x y z
N MET A 1 -16.42 20.06 -8.69
CA MET A 1 -16.21 18.59 -8.60
C MET A 1 -16.79 18.08 -7.29
N ARG A 2 -17.39 16.90 -7.29
CA ARG A 2 -18.00 16.31 -6.09
C ARG A 2 -16.96 15.84 -5.07
N TYR A 3 -15.81 15.33 -5.53
CA TYR A 3 -14.77 14.79 -4.67
C TYR A 3 -13.62 15.78 -4.50
N ARG A 4 -13.24 16.07 -3.26
CA ARG A 4 -12.07 16.88 -2.94
C ARG A 4 -10.87 16.04 -2.48
N LEU A 5 -11.09 14.81 -1.99
CA LEU A 5 -10.02 13.85 -1.71
C LEU A 5 -10.30 12.55 -2.48
N ILE A 6 -9.38 12.18 -3.37
CA ILE A 6 -9.45 10.99 -4.20
C ILE A 6 -8.29 10.08 -3.82
N ALA A 7 -8.56 8.99 -3.12
CA ALA A 7 -7.57 7.98 -2.75
C ALA A 7 -7.61 6.83 -3.75
N VAL A 8 -6.46 6.47 -4.31
CA VAL A 8 -6.39 5.44 -5.36
C VAL A 8 -5.30 4.43 -5.02
N ASP A 9 -5.68 3.14 -4.94
CA ASP A 9 -4.69 2.07 -4.93
C ASP A 9 -3.97 1.99 -6.29
N ILE A 10 -2.82 1.34 -6.31
CA ILE A 10 -1.93 1.34 -7.48
C ILE A 10 -2.04 0.06 -8.29
N ASP A 11 -1.70 -1.08 -7.67
CA ASP A 11 -1.58 -2.35 -8.37
C ASP A 11 -2.95 -3.01 -8.54
N GLY A 12 -3.43 -3.14 -9.78
CA GLY A 12 -4.78 -3.65 -10.07
C GLY A 12 -5.86 -2.57 -10.07
N THR A 13 -5.53 -1.32 -9.73
CA THR A 13 -6.47 -0.20 -9.69
C THR A 13 -6.04 0.93 -10.62
N LEU A 14 -4.96 1.64 -10.29
CA LEU A 14 -4.46 2.78 -11.09
C LEU A 14 -3.69 2.32 -12.33
N LEU A 15 -2.87 1.26 -12.17
CA LEU A 15 -2.09 0.67 -13.25
C LEU A 15 -2.90 -0.39 -13.98
N ASN A 16 -2.69 -0.49 -15.31
CA ASN A 16 -3.28 -1.54 -16.14
C ASN A 16 -2.69 -2.93 -15.82
N PRO A 17 -3.20 -4.03 -16.40
CA PRO A 17 -2.68 -5.38 -16.17
C PRO A 17 -1.20 -5.57 -16.56
N ALA A 18 -0.64 -4.72 -17.46
CA ALA A 18 0.77 -4.70 -17.79
C ALA A 18 1.61 -3.91 -16.77
N ARG A 19 0.99 -3.40 -15.69
CA ARG A 19 1.59 -2.52 -14.67
C ARG A 19 2.07 -1.17 -15.22
N GLU A 20 1.39 -0.66 -16.22
CA GLU A 20 1.68 0.63 -16.83
C GLU A 20 0.63 1.67 -16.43
N LEU A 21 1.07 2.91 -16.29
CA LEU A 21 0.19 4.06 -16.07
C LEU A 21 -0.24 4.62 -17.43
N GLU A 22 -1.51 4.46 -17.75
CA GLU A 22 -2.07 4.88 -19.05
C GLU A 22 -2.25 6.40 -19.14
N GLU A 23 -2.09 6.97 -20.33
CA GLU A 23 -2.23 8.41 -20.56
C GLU A 23 -3.66 8.93 -20.30
N GLU A 24 -4.68 8.11 -20.53
CA GLU A 24 -6.08 8.39 -20.18
C GLU A 24 -6.23 8.62 -18.69
N THR A 25 -5.60 7.75 -17.88
CA THR A 25 -5.63 7.83 -16.41
C THR A 25 -4.88 9.06 -15.92
N VAL A 26 -3.71 9.36 -16.50
CA VAL A 26 -2.95 10.59 -16.19
C VAL A 26 -3.78 11.85 -16.49
N ARG A 27 -4.42 11.90 -17.66
CA ARG A 27 -5.25 13.02 -18.08
C ARG A 27 -6.46 13.22 -17.16
N ALA A 28 -7.13 12.14 -16.77
CA ALA A 28 -8.27 12.19 -15.87
C ALA A 28 -7.87 12.66 -14.45
N ALA A 29 -6.76 12.15 -13.92
CA ALA A 29 -6.23 12.57 -12.62
C ALA A 29 -5.85 14.07 -12.62
N LYS A 30 -5.16 14.55 -13.66
CA LYS A 30 -4.82 15.97 -13.81
C LYS A 30 -6.06 16.86 -13.87
N LYS A 31 -7.08 16.48 -14.65
CA LYS A 31 -8.34 17.22 -14.69
C LYS A 31 -9.06 17.24 -13.34
N ALA A 32 -9.04 16.16 -12.60
CA ALA A 32 -9.60 16.14 -11.26
C ALA A 32 -8.84 17.10 -10.31
N MET A 33 -7.52 17.13 -10.37
CA MET A 33 -6.70 18.07 -9.59
C MET A 33 -6.91 19.54 -10.02
N GLU A 34 -7.00 19.82 -11.32
CA GLU A 34 -7.35 21.15 -11.85
C GLU A 34 -8.74 21.62 -11.39
N ALA A 35 -9.67 20.69 -11.18
CA ALA A 35 -10.98 20.97 -10.61
C ALA A 35 -10.99 21.11 -9.07
N GLY A 36 -9.82 21.10 -8.41
CA GLY A 36 -9.63 21.35 -7.00
C GLY A 36 -9.60 20.11 -6.12
N ALA A 37 -9.48 18.90 -6.68
CA ALA A 37 -9.31 17.70 -5.90
C ALA A 37 -7.85 17.47 -5.48
N TYR A 38 -7.65 16.79 -4.36
CA TYR A 38 -6.37 16.21 -3.94
C TYR A 38 -6.33 14.73 -4.34
N PHE A 39 -5.30 14.35 -5.09
CA PHE A 39 -5.11 12.99 -5.59
C PHE A 39 -4.05 12.27 -4.76
N VAL A 40 -4.49 11.28 -3.98
CA VAL A 40 -3.69 10.55 -3.00
C VAL A 40 -3.41 9.14 -3.51
N LEU A 41 -2.14 8.82 -3.74
CA LEU A 41 -1.71 7.44 -3.99
C LEU A 41 -1.74 6.66 -2.68
N SER A 42 -2.36 5.47 -2.65
CA SER A 42 -2.48 4.64 -1.44
C SER A 42 -2.06 3.20 -1.73
N SER A 43 -0.87 2.79 -1.28
CA SER A 43 -0.26 1.53 -1.70
C SER A 43 0.50 0.81 -0.57
N GLY A 44 0.72 -0.50 -0.76
CA GLY A 44 1.67 -1.29 0.05
C GLY A 44 3.14 -1.01 -0.29
N ARG A 45 3.40 -0.26 -1.36
CA ARG A 45 4.74 0.08 -1.82
C ARG A 45 5.44 1.06 -0.86
N MET A 46 6.77 1.05 -0.91
CA MET A 46 7.59 2.06 -0.24
C MET A 46 7.62 3.38 -1.05
N PRO A 47 7.92 4.53 -0.42
CA PRO A 47 7.82 5.84 -1.08
C PRO A 47 8.63 5.96 -2.39
N GLN A 48 9.83 5.38 -2.43
CA GLN A 48 10.70 5.43 -3.61
C GLN A 48 10.07 4.76 -4.85
N ALA A 49 9.29 3.69 -4.64
CA ALA A 49 8.60 2.99 -5.71
C ALA A 49 7.36 3.75 -6.24
N LEU A 50 6.93 4.81 -5.56
CA LEU A 50 5.82 5.67 -5.98
C LEU A 50 6.28 6.92 -6.73
N LYS A 51 7.56 7.30 -6.62
CA LYS A 51 8.06 8.60 -7.09
C LYS A 51 7.79 8.83 -8.58
N SER A 52 8.11 7.89 -9.43
CA SER A 52 7.90 8.02 -10.88
C SER A 52 6.41 8.14 -11.26
N ILE A 53 5.53 7.43 -10.55
CA ILE A 53 4.08 7.52 -10.73
C ILE A 53 3.59 8.91 -10.29
N ALA A 54 4.03 9.36 -9.12
CA ALA A 54 3.67 10.65 -8.56
C ALA A 54 4.13 11.82 -9.46
N GLU A 55 5.35 11.77 -9.98
CA GLU A 55 5.90 12.74 -10.94
C GLU A 55 5.09 12.79 -12.22
N ARG A 56 4.77 11.62 -12.80
CA ARG A 56 4.01 11.56 -14.07
C ARG A 56 2.58 12.08 -13.93
N LEU A 57 1.93 11.78 -12.79
CA LEU A 57 0.60 12.31 -12.46
C LEU A 57 0.64 13.80 -12.10
N GLY A 58 1.74 14.28 -11.52
CA GLY A 58 1.82 15.62 -10.94
C GLY A 58 0.99 15.72 -9.65
N VAL A 59 1.04 14.68 -8.78
CA VAL A 59 0.20 14.63 -7.57
C VAL A 59 0.41 15.85 -6.68
N ASN A 60 -0.67 16.31 -6.07
CA ASN A 60 -0.75 17.51 -5.23
C ASN A 60 -1.00 17.20 -3.74
N ALA A 61 -0.83 15.96 -3.35
CA ALA A 61 -1.03 15.49 -1.98
C ALA A 61 0.05 14.44 -1.61
N PRO A 62 0.32 14.21 -0.31
CA PRO A 62 1.21 13.15 0.12
C PRO A 62 0.61 11.77 -0.18
N ALA A 63 1.48 10.78 -0.35
CA ALA A 63 1.08 9.39 -0.59
C ALA A 63 0.98 8.60 0.71
N VAL A 64 0.05 7.65 0.74
CA VAL A 64 -0.05 6.60 1.74
C VAL A 64 0.78 5.41 1.28
N CYS A 65 1.80 5.05 2.07
CA CYS A 65 2.78 4.01 1.79
C CYS A 65 2.67 2.87 2.80
N PHE A 66 3.25 1.71 2.50
CA PHE A 66 3.31 0.55 3.40
C PHE A 66 1.92 0.12 3.93
N ASN A 67 0.89 0.12 3.07
CA ASN A 67 -0.50 -0.19 3.45
C ASN A 67 -1.05 0.69 4.59
N GLY A 68 -0.63 1.96 4.64
CA GLY A 68 -1.01 2.90 5.70
C GLY A 68 0.02 3.03 6.83
N GLY A 69 1.16 2.35 6.72
CA GLY A 69 2.26 2.46 7.68
C GLY A 69 2.92 3.84 7.69
N ALA A 70 2.87 4.58 6.59
CA ALA A 70 3.35 5.96 6.52
C ALA A 70 2.54 6.82 5.56
N VAL A 71 2.48 8.13 5.86
CA VAL A 71 2.08 9.20 4.93
C VAL A 71 3.35 10.01 4.61
N VAL A 72 3.70 10.06 3.32
CA VAL A 72 4.98 10.63 2.88
C VAL A 72 4.74 11.59 1.72
N ASP A 73 5.34 12.77 1.79
CA ASP A 73 5.56 13.59 0.61
C ASP A 73 6.65 12.91 -0.25
N VAL A 74 6.24 12.20 -1.29
CA VAL A 74 7.16 11.39 -2.11
C VAL A 74 8.12 12.23 -2.95
N MET A 75 7.85 13.52 -3.13
CA MET A 75 8.72 14.43 -3.86
C MET A 75 9.89 14.89 -3.01
N THR A 76 9.65 15.15 -1.73
CA THR A 76 10.67 15.60 -0.76
C THR A 76 11.23 14.48 0.10
N GLY A 77 10.55 13.34 0.19
CA GLY A 77 10.85 12.22 1.09
C GLY A 77 10.43 12.48 2.54
N LYS A 78 9.74 13.60 2.83
CA LYS A 78 9.32 13.95 4.19
C LYS A 78 8.18 13.05 4.67
N THR A 79 8.40 12.32 5.76
CA THR A 79 7.35 11.57 6.46
C THR A 79 6.52 12.53 7.31
N LEU A 80 5.19 12.51 7.13
CA LEU A 80 4.22 13.35 7.84
C LEU A 80 3.51 12.58 8.96
N PHE A 81 3.36 11.26 8.79
CA PHE A 81 2.74 10.34 9.73
C PHE A 81 3.36 8.96 9.56
N SER A 82 3.50 8.19 10.65
CA SER A 82 3.95 6.80 10.57
C SER A 82 3.44 5.95 11.73
N THR A 83 3.26 4.65 11.47
CA THR A 83 2.89 3.60 12.43
C THR A 83 3.83 2.40 12.26
N PRO A 84 5.12 2.54 12.59
CA PRO A 84 6.09 1.45 12.47
C PRO A 84 5.75 0.31 13.43
N VAL A 85 6.37 -0.84 13.24
CA VAL A 85 6.39 -1.93 14.23
C VAL A 85 7.26 -1.46 15.40
N ASP A 86 6.77 -1.59 16.64
CA ASP A 86 7.60 -1.27 17.82
C ASP A 86 8.95 -2.00 17.75
N LEU A 87 10.05 -1.30 18.04
CA LEU A 87 11.40 -1.84 17.85
C LEU A 87 11.66 -3.10 18.68
N SER A 88 11.15 -3.16 19.93
CA SER A 88 11.32 -4.35 20.77
C SER A 88 10.55 -5.53 20.20
N LEU A 89 9.32 -5.30 19.74
CA LEU A 89 8.50 -6.30 19.07
C LEU A 89 9.13 -6.76 17.75
N ALA A 90 9.67 -5.84 16.96
CA ALA A 90 10.34 -6.17 15.70
C ALA A 90 11.54 -7.08 15.92
N ARG A 91 12.34 -6.81 16.96
CA ARG A 91 13.45 -7.68 17.37
C ARG A 91 12.97 -9.06 17.84
N GLU A 92 11.88 -9.13 18.62
CA GLU A 92 11.28 -10.42 19.03
C GLU A 92 10.82 -11.24 17.81
N ILE A 93 10.18 -10.59 16.83
CA ILE A 93 9.73 -11.25 15.58
C ILE A 93 10.95 -11.72 14.77
N ALA A 94 11.99 -10.89 14.64
CA ALA A 94 13.20 -11.24 13.90
C ALA A 94 13.93 -12.42 14.54
N VAL A 95 14.17 -12.39 15.86
CA VAL A 95 14.79 -13.51 16.59
C VAL A 95 13.98 -14.78 16.42
N PHE A 96 12.67 -14.73 16.59
CA PHE A 96 11.80 -15.88 16.38
C PHE A 96 11.90 -16.43 14.94
N GLY A 97 11.94 -15.53 13.94
CA GLY A 97 12.12 -15.93 12.55
C GLY A 97 13.45 -16.62 12.30
N GLU A 98 14.53 -16.10 12.86
CA GLU A 98 15.89 -16.66 12.79
C GLU A 98 15.96 -18.05 13.43
N GLU A 99 15.35 -18.24 14.62
CA GLU A 99 15.24 -19.54 15.30
C GLU A 99 14.46 -20.59 14.47
N LYS A 100 13.52 -20.13 13.64
CA LYS A 100 12.74 -20.98 12.72
C LYS A 100 13.38 -21.14 11.34
N GLY A 101 14.52 -20.50 11.09
CA GLY A 101 15.19 -20.52 9.79
C GLY A 101 14.44 -19.77 8.69
N LEU A 102 13.58 -18.80 9.05
CA LEU A 102 12.83 -18.00 8.09
C LEU A 102 13.73 -16.96 7.41
N TYR A 103 13.54 -16.77 6.12
CA TYR A 103 14.19 -15.71 5.40
C TYR A 103 13.39 -14.42 5.53
N MET A 104 13.99 -13.38 6.15
CA MET A 104 13.29 -12.16 6.49
C MET A 104 13.96 -10.91 5.93
N HIS A 105 13.15 -9.91 5.59
CA HIS A 105 13.59 -8.54 5.33
C HIS A 105 13.01 -7.59 6.37
N ALA A 106 13.74 -6.51 6.68
CA ALA A 106 13.23 -5.42 7.53
C ALA A 106 13.34 -4.08 6.79
N PHE A 107 12.30 -3.27 6.87
CA PHE A 107 12.22 -1.97 6.18
C PHE A 107 12.59 -0.85 7.14
N ILE A 108 13.84 -0.40 7.05
CA ILE A 108 14.48 0.64 7.87
C ILE A 108 15.26 1.60 6.97
N HIS A 109 15.62 2.77 7.52
CA HIS A 109 16.49 3.79 6.88
C HIS A 109 16.08 4.18 5.48
N GLY A 110 14.76 4.22 5.21
CA GLY A 110 14.22 4.55 3.89
C GLY A 110 14.47 3.50 2.81
N GLY A 111 14.94 2.31 3.16
CA GLY A 111 15.17 1.16 2.30
C GLY A 111 14.70 -0.13 2.95
N TYR A 112 15.40 -1.22 2.68
CA TYR A 112 15.24 -2.46 3.41
C TYR A 112 16.56 -3.23 3.50
N ILE A 113 16.70 -4.00 4.58
CA ILE A 113 17.83 -4.90 4.81
C ILE A 113 17.41 -6.33 4.54
N ALA A 114 18.36 -7.15 4.04
CA ALA A 114 18.24 -8.60 3.87
C ALA A 114 19.42 -9.31 4.56
N PRO A 115 19.22 -10.52 5.15
CA PRO A 115 20.23 -11.21 5.92
C PRO A 115 21.43 -11.67 5.06
N CYS A 116 21.16 -12.07 3.84
CA CYS A 116 22.16 -12.47 2.83
C CYS A 116 21.60 -12.32 1.42
N PHE A 117 22.45 -12.42 0.41
CA PHE A 117 22.01 -12.39 -0.98
C PHE A 117 21.62 -13.80 -1.43
N THR A 118 20.38 -13.98 -1.85
CA THR A 118 19.78 -15.24 -2.34
C THR A 118 18.93 -14.97 -3.57
N ASP A 119 18.42 -16.03 -4.21
CA ASP A 119 17.42 -15.89 -5.28
C ASP A 119 16.17 -15.13 -4.79
N MET A 120 15.75 -15.36 -3.54
CA MET A 120 14.64 -14.61 -2.93
C MET A 120 14.93 -13.12 -2.81
N THR A 121 16.19 -12.73 -2.48
CA THR A 121 16.60 -11.31 -2.49
C THR A 121 16.53 -10.76 -3.90
N GLN A 122 17.06 -11.50 -4.87
CA GLN A 122 17.08 -11.08 -6.28
C GLN A 122 15.67 -10.90 -6.84
N ASP A 123 14.78 -11.86 -6.58
CA ASP A 123 13.40 -11.83 -7.04
C ASP A 123 12.65 -10.65 -6.41
N TYR A 124 12.82 -10.45 -5.09
CA TYR A 124 12.19 -9.34 -4.40
C TYR A 124 12.71 -7.98 -4.90
N GLN A 125 14.02 -7.79 -5.08
CA GLN A 125 14.59 -6.58 -5.67
C GLN A 125 14.01 -6.27 -7.05
N THR A 126 13.89 -7.31 -7.89
CA THR A 126 13.34 -7.19 -9.24
C THR A 126 11.86 -6.78 -9.17
N MET A 127 11.09 -7.38 -8.25
CA MET A 127 9.68 -7.10 -8.07
C MET A 127 9.42 -5.66 -7.60
N VAL A 128 10.23 -5.15 -6.66
CA VAL A 128 10.01 -3.80 -6.07
C VAL A 128 10.81 -2.70 -6.75
N GLY A 129 11.78 -3.04 -7.61
CA GLY A 129 12.66 -2.08 -8.29
C GLY A 129 13.68 -1.39 -7.38
N ILE A 130 13.95 -1.94 -6.17
CA ILE A 130 14.82 -1.33 -5.16
C ILE A 130 15.80 -2.38 -4.66
N LYS A 131 17.10 -2.04 -4.61
CA LYS A 131 18.15 -2.93 -4.13
C LYS A 131 18.09 -3.10 -2.61
N ALA A 132 18.29 -4.35 -2.15
CA ALA A 132 18.47 -4.65 -0.73
C ALA A 132 19.83 -4.13 -0.24
N ASN A 133 19.85 -3.67 1.02
CA ASN A 133 21.09 -3.57 1.79
C ASN A 133 21.35 -4.93 2.46
N VAL A 134 22.30 -5.69 1.94
CA VAL A 134 22.63 -7.03 2.44
C VAL A 134 23.58 -6.91 3.62
N VAL A 135 23.13 -7.35 4.81
CA VAL A 135 23.89 -7.18 6.07
C VAL A 135 24.83 -8.34 6.38
N ASN A 136 24.67 -9.50 5.70
CA ASN A 136 25.44 -10.73 5.94
C ASN A 136 25.41 -11.19 7.42
N GLY A 137 24.23 -11.16 8.03
CA GLY A 137 24.01 -11.52 9.43
C GLY A 137 22.52 -11.59 9.78
N ASN A 138 22.24 -11.78 11.03
CA ASN A 138 20.89 -11.85 11.57
C ASN A 138 20.21 -10.49 11.50
N ILE A 139 18.99 -10.42 10.98
CA ILE A 139 18.21 -9.16 10.89
C ILE A 139 18.06 -8.49 12.27
N SER A 140 17.85 -9.30 13.33
CA SER A 140 17.65 -8.83 14.70
C SER A 140 18.82 -7.96 15.23
N GLU A 141 20.05 -8.22 14.78
CA GLU A 141 21.26 -7.50 15.19
C GLU A 141 21.38 -6.12 14.51
N TYR A 142 20.71 -5.93 13.38
CA TYR A 142 20.75 -4.71 12.57
C TYR A 142 19.51 -3.82 12.73
N LEU A 143 18.55 -4.21 13.56
CA LEU A 143 17.38 -3.38 13.88
C LEU A 143 17.76 -2.33 14.92
N ASP A 144 18.15 -1.16 14.47
CA ASP A 144 18.51 0.01 15.30
C ASP A 144 17.40 1.08 15.36
N GLU A 145 16.41 0.99 14.43
CA GLU A 145 15.19 1.78 14.47
C GLU A 145 13.94 0.89 14.28
N ALA A 146 12.77 1.44 14.63
CA ALA A 146 11.48 0.78 14.46
C ALA A 146 11.16 0.60 12.95
N PRO A 147 11.10 -0.64 12.43
CA PRO A 147 10.89 -0.87 11.01
C PRO A 147 9.46 -0.56 10.59
N MET A 148 9.28 -0.06 9.37
CA MET A 148 7.97 0.17 8.78
C MET A 148 7.21 -1.14 8.58
N LYS A 149 7.93 -2.21 8.25
CA LYS A 149 7.44 -3.59 8.19
C LYS A 149 8.59 -4.60 8.25
N LEU A 150 8.23 -5.82 8.62
CA LEU A 150 9.06 -7.01 8.41
C LEU A 150 8.38 -7.90 7.37
N LEU A 151 9.16 -8.55 6.53
CA LEU A 151 8.68 -9.57 5.60
C LEU A 151 9.26 -10.92 5.95
N VAL A 152 8.45 -11.97 5.79
CA VAL A 152 8.92 -13.34 5.65
C VAL A 152 8.72 -13.74 4.19
N LEU A 153 9.78 -14.23 3.57
CA LEU A 153 9.77 -14.71 2.19
C LEU A 153 10.12 -16.20 2.19
N ASP A 154 9.24 -17.02 1.61
CA ASP A 154 9.47 -18.47 1.49
C ASP A 154 8.55 -19.04 0.40
N LYS A 155 8.64 -20.34 0.18
CA LYS A 155 7.70 -21.06 -0.68
C LYS A 155 6.27 -20.91 -0.16
N PRO A 156 5.26 -20.95 -1.04
CA PRO A 156 3.86 -20.79 -0.64
C PRO A 156 3.42 -21.73 0.49
N GLU A 157 3.89 -22.98 0.47
CA GLU A 157 3.55 -24.00 1.46
C GLU A 157 4.12 -23.64 2.85
N GLU A 158 5.35 -23.13 2.90
CA GLU A 158 6.01 -22.71 4.14
C GLU A 158 5.37 -21.42 4.69
N CYS A 159 5.05 -20.45 3.82
CA CYS A 159 4.29 -19.27 4.24
C CYS A 159 2.92 -19.66 4.81
N ALA A 160 2.19 -20.58 4.17
CA ALA A 160 0.90 -21.07 4.69
C ALA A 160 1.04 -21.79 6.04
N ARG A 161 2.15 -22.51 6.26
CA ARG A 161 2.43 -23.21 7.52
C ARG A 161 2.81 -22.28 8.66
N ILE A 162 3.65 -21.26 8.38
CA ILE A 162 4.19 -20.37 9.43
C ILE A 162 3.25 -19.21 9.78
N LEU A 163 2.40 -18.79 8.86
CA LEU A 163 1.47 -17.66 9.06
C LEU A 163 0.62 -17.80 10.33
N PRO A 164 -0.11 -18.92 10.58
CA PRO A 164 -0.91 -19.07 11.81
C PRO A 164 -0.05 -19.04 13.08
N VAL A 165 1.18 -19.54 13.02
CA VAL A 165 2.10 -19.53 14.18
C VAL A 165 2.54 -18.10 14.52
N LEU A 166 2.86 -17.29 13.49
CA LEU A 166 3.18 -15.87 13.68
C LEU A 166 1.97 -15.09 14.20
N GLN A 167 0.79 -15.37 13.66
CA GLN A 167 -0.46 -14.72 14.09
C GLN A 167 -0.82 -15.08 15.54
N GLU A 168 -0.69 -16.34 15.95
CA GLU A 168 -0.92 -16.76 17.34
C GLU A 168 0.04 -16.07 18.31
N LYS A 169 1.32 -15.98 17.95
CA LYS A 169 2.36 -15.47 18.85
C LYS A 169 2.39 -13.93 18.93
N PHE A 170 2.15 -13.23 17.82
CA PHE A 170 2.38 -11.78 17.71
C PHE A 170 1.16 -11.00 17.24
N GLY A 171 0.08 -11.66 16.85
CA GLY A 171 -1.10 -11.01 16.24
C GLY A 171 -1.89 -10.08 17.16
N ASP A 172 -1.69 -10.17 18.48
CA ASP A 172 -2.22 -9.20 19.45
C ASP A 172 -1.48 -7.85 19.38
N ARG A 173 -0.18 -7.85 19.01
CA ARG A 173 0.73 -6.70 19.01
C ARG A 173 1.10 -6.17 17.62
N ALA A 174 0.97 -6.99 16.57
CA ALA A 174 1.22 -6.61 15.18
C ALA A 174 0.10 -7.10 14.26
N ASN A 175 -0.07 -6.48 13.11
CA ASN A 175 -0.88 -7.04 12.03
C ASN A 175 0.01 -7.95 11.18
N ILE A 176 -0.37 -9.22 11.06
CA ILE A 176 0.37 -10.25 10.34
C ILE A 176 -0.54 -10.85 9.29
N MET A 177 -0.20 -10.65 8.02
CA MET A 177 -1.07 -11.00 6.90
C MET A 177 -0.27 -11.50 5.70
N PRO A 178 -0.86 -12.36 4.87
CA PRO A 178 -0.27 -12.68 3.58
C PRO A 178 -0.40 -11.46 2.64
N SER A 179 0.71 -11.07 2.01
CA SER A 179 0.73 -10.07 0.94
C SER A 179 0.69 -10.73 -0.43
N GLN A 180 1.41 -11.83 -0.55
CA GLN A 180 1.40 -12.74 -1.70
C GLN A 180 1.50 -14.18 -1.18
N LYS A 181 1.32 -15.18 -2.05
CA LYS A 181 1.41 -16.59 -1.65
C LYS A 181 2.74 -16.96 -0.98
N HIS A 182 3.81 -16.26 -1.35
CA HIS A 182 5.19 -16.49 -0.89
C HIS A 182 5.73 -15.35 -0.01
N ILE A 183 4.86 -14.41 0.45
CA ILE A 183 5.24 -13.26 1.29
C ILE A 183 4.23 -13.07 2.41
N ILE A 184 4.73 -13.03 3.65
CA ILE A 184 3.98 -12.59 4.82
C ILE A 184 4.51 -11.21 5.23
N GLU A 185 3.60 -10.26 5.47
CA GLU A 185 3.91 -8.95 6.04
C GLU A 185 3.58 -8.91 7.52
N CYS A 186 4.53 -8.39 8.32
CA CYS A 186 4.31 -8.01 9.71
C CYS A 186 4.43 -6.49 9.79
N VAL A 187 3.32 -5.81 10.12
CA VAL A 187 3.24 -4.34 10.20
C VAL A 187 2.73 -3.90 11.56
N GLY A 188 2.90 -2.61 11.89
CA GLY A 188 2.39 -2.05 13.14
C GLY A 188 0.90 -2.36 13.35
N LYS A 189 0.49 -2.61 14.58
CA LYS A 189 -0.91 -2.95 14.92
C LYS A 189 -1.93 -1.91 14.45
N GLN A 190 -1.51 -0.66 14.35
CA GLN A 190 -2.35 0.46 13.95
C GLN A 190 -2.19 0.83 12.47
N THR A 191 -1.43 0.05 11.70
CA THR A 191 -1.25 0.26 10.27
C THR A 191 -2.55 -0.04 9.54
N SER A 192 -3.07 0.96 8.83
CA SER A 192 -4.31 0.88 8.05
C SER A 192 -4.33 1.99 7.00
N LYS A 193 -4.68 1.66 5.75
CA LYS A 193 -4.89 2.65 4.69
C LYS A 193 -5.95 3.68 5.09
N ALA A 194 -7.03 3.24 5.73
CA ALA A 194 -8.10 4.11 6.21
C ALA A 194 -7.61 5.14 7.23
N ARG A 195 -6.82 4.70 8.21
CA ARG A 195 -6.26 5.59 9.25
C ARG A 195 -5.29 6.62 8.66
N ALA A 196 -4.43 6.20 7.76
CA ALA A 196 -3.51 7.10 7.08
C ALA A 196 -4.24 8.13 6.20
N LEU A 197 -5.30 7.71 5.51
CA LEU A 197 -6.16 8.61 4.72
C LEU A 197 -6.98 9.55 5.60
N GLU A 198 -7.42 9.11 6.77
CA GLU A 198 -8.07 9.99 7.73
C GLU A 198 -7.13 11.10 8.21
N PHE A 199 -5.85 10.76 8.48
CA PHE A 199 -4.84 11.78 8.77
C PHE A 199 -4.69 12.78 7.60
N VAL A 200 -4.62 12.31 6.35
CA VAL A 200 -4.53 13.18 5.16
C VAL A 200 -5.77 14.06 5.03
N ARG A 201 -6.98 13.49 5.21
CA ARG A 201 -8.24 14.21 5.14
C ARG A 201 -8.28 15.37 6.15
N GLN A 202 -7.91 15.10 7.40
CA GLN A 202 -7.88 16.11 8.47
C GLN A 202 -6.82 17.20 8.20
N MET A 203 -5.63 16.79 7.75
CA MET A 203 -4.55 17.72 7.41
C MET A 203 -4.96 18.70 6.28
N LEU A 204 -5.78 18.25 5.33
CA LEU A 204 -6.25 19.05 4.19
C LEU A 204 -7.59 19.76 4.45
N ASP A 205 -8.17 19.62 5.64
CA ASP A 205 -9.48 20.17 6.03
C ASP A 205 -10.59 19.84 5.01
N ILE A 206 -10.74 18.54 4.71
CA ILE A 206 -11.73 18.02 3.77
C ILE A 206 -12.84 17.31 4.54
N SER A 207 -14.10 17.55 4.16
CA SER A 207 -15.23 16.85 4.79
C SER A 207 -15.29 15.38 4.37
N TYR A 208 -15.89 14.53 5.22
CA TYR A 208 -16.01 13.10 4.91
C TYR A 208 -16.78 12.86 3.60
N GLU A 209 -17.85 13.63 3.38
CA GLU A 209 -18.74 13.52 2.21
C GLU A 209 -18.04 13.82 0.87
N GLU A 210 -16.86 14.46 0.92
CA GLU A 210 -16.05 14.80 -0.25
C GLU A 210 -14.93 13.78 -0.51
N THR A 211 -14.93 12.65 0.23
CA THR A 211 -13.92 11.58 0.05
C THR A 211 -14.37 10.53 -0.95
N CYS A 212 -13.44 10.11 -1.80
CA CYS A 212 -13.62 9.03 -2.77
C CYS A 212 -12.43 8.07 -2.69
N ALA A 213 -12.66 6.77 -2.82
CA ALA A 213 -11.60 5.77 -2.82
C ALA A 213 -11.80 4.73 -3.92
N PHE A 214 -10.70 4.29 -4.54
CA PHE A 214 -10.65 3.23 -5.54
C PHE A 214 -9.70 2.12 -5.07
N GLY A 215 -10.13 0.85 -5.19
CA GLY A 215 -9.33 -0.31 -4.80
C GLY A 215 -9.84 -1.60 -5.42
N ASP A 216 -8.98 -2.63 -5.47
CA ASP A 216 -9.30 -3.96 -6.01
C ASP A 216 -8.89 -5.12 -5.08
N GLY A 217 -8.03 -4.87 -4.09
CA GLY A 217 -7.52 -5.87 -3.16
C GLY A 217 -8.23 -5.88 -1.81
N MET A 218 -8.14 -6.99 -1.08
CA MET A 218 -8.65 -7.07 0.31
C MET A 218 -7.94 -6.12 1.27
N ASN A 219 -6.70 -5.71 0.97
CA ASN A 219 -5.98 -4.67 1.70
C ASN A 219 -6.55 -3.25 1.50
N ASP A 220 -7.49 -3.07 0.53
CA ASP A 220 -8.21 -1.83 0.29
C ASP A 220 -9.55 -1.76 1.03
N LEU A 221 -10.02 -2.88 1.59
CA LEU A 221 -11.34 -2.96 2.21
C LEU A 221 -11.58 -1.85 3.23
N GLU A 222 -10.63 -1.62 4.14
CA GLU A 222 -10.77 -0.56 5.15
C GLU A 222 -10.80 0.84 4.52
N MET A 223 -9.97 1.10 3.50
CA MET A 223 -9.97 2.35 2.74
C MET A 223 -11.32 2.60 2.04
N LEU A 224 -11.85 1.57 1.40
CA LEU A 224 -13.14 1.63 0.72
C LEU A 224 -14.28 1.88 1.72
N LEU A 225 -14.32 1.15 2.84
CA LEU A 225 -15.31 1.35 3.90
C LEU A 225 -15.19 2.72 4.57
N TRP A 226 -13.98 3.26 4.68
CA TRP A 226 -13.72 4.59 5.24
C TRP A 226 -14.25 5.71 4.34
N SER A 227 -14.22 5.59 3.02
CA SER A 227 -14.60 6.67 2.11
C SER A 227 -16.12 6.85 2.01
N ALA A 228 -16.57 8.07 1.73
CA ALA A 228 -17.99 8.36 1.47
C ALA A 228 -18.43 7.79 0.11
N HIS A 229 -17.51 7.73 -0.87
CA HIS A 229 -17.76 7.24 -2.22
C HIS A 229 -16.76 6.14 -2.59
N PRO A 230 -17.03 4.88 -2.18
CA PRO A 230 -16.15 3.74 -2.46
C PRO A 230 -16.41 3.15 -3.85
N TYR A 231 -15.36 3.04 -4.63
CA TYR A 231 -15.34 2.37 -5.93
C TYR A 231 -14.49 1.11 -5.89
N VAL A 232 -15.10 -0.05 -6.08
CA VAL A 232 -14.41 -1.33 -6.22
C VAL A 232 -14.21 -1.61 -7.71
N MET A 233 -12.98 -1.92 -8.10
CA MET A 233 -12.68 -2.23 -9.50
C MET A 233 -13.33 -3.54 -9.93
N ASP A 234 -13.77 -3.64 -11.20
CA ASP A 234 -14.44 -4.85 -11.70
C ASP A 234 -13.50 -6.07 -11.77
N ASN A 235 -12.19 -5.86 -11.84
CA ASN A 235 -11.19 -6.93 -11.69
C ASN A 235 -10.98 -7.42 -10.25
N ALA A 236 -11.61 -6.80 -9.24
CA ALA A 236 -11.54 -7.24 -7.85
C ALA A 236 -12.21 -8.61 -7.63
N SER A 237 -11.79 -9.28 -6.56
CA SER A 237 -12.43 -10.55 -6.17
C SER A 237 -13.89 -10.37 -5.77
N ASP A 238 -14.69 -11.41 -5.98
CA ASP A 238 -16.10 -11.44 -5.55
C ASP A 238 -16.26 -11.19 -4.04
N ALA A 239 -15.30 -11.62 -3.24
CA ALA A 239 -15.31 -11.41 -1.80
C ALA A 239 -15.26 -9.92 -1.46
N LEU A 240 -14.39 -9.15 -2.13
CA LEU A 240 -14.33 -7.70 -1.94
C LEU A 240 -15.59 -7.00 -2.47
N LYS A 241 -16.04 -7.35 -3.69
CA LYS A 241 -17.24 -6.76 -4.30
C LYS A 241 -18.49 -6.90 -3.42
N LYS A 242 -18.58 -8.01 -2.68
CA LYS A 242 -19.72 -8.34 -1.80
C LYS A 242 -19.54 -7.89 -0.34
N ALA A 243 -18.41 -7.27 0.01
CA ALA A 243 -18.11 -6.90 1.40
C ALA A 243 -18.98 -5.74 1.94
N SER A 244 -19.62 -4.96 1.05
CA SER A 244 -20.54 -3.89 1.46
C SER A 244 -21.50 -3.53 0.32
N ASP A 245 -22.78 -3.31 0.66
CA ASP A 245 -23.80 -2.80 -0.26
C ASP A 245 -23.56 -1.34 -0.72
N ARG A 246 -22.63 -0.63 -0.04
CA ARG A 246 -22.24 0.73 -0.40
C ARG A 246 -21.30 0.79 -1.60
N PHE A 247 -20.68 -0.33 -1.97
CA PHE A 247 -19.66 -0.35 -3.00
C PHE A 247 -20.25 -0.15 -4.40
N VAL A 248 -19.69 0.81 -5.14
CA VAL A 248 -19.98 1.04 -6.54
C VAL A 248 -18.93 0.31 -7.37
N ILE A 249 -19.36 -0.53 -8.31
CA ILE A 249 -18.42 -1.22 -9.19
C ILE A 249 -17.98 -0.25 -10.29
N ALA A 250 -16.70 0.07 -10.30
CA ALA A 250 -16.04 0.79 -11.39
C ALA A 250 -15.61 -0.19 -12.48
N PRO A 251 -15.48 0.23 -13.75
CA PRO A 251 -14.88 -0.61 -14.78
C PRO A 251 -13.50 -1.13 -14.35
N SER A 252 -13.04 -2.20 -15.01
CA SER A 252 -11.74 -2.81 -14.67
C SER A 252 -10.57 -1.85 -14.92
N ASN A 253 -9.41 -2.13 -14.32
CA ASN A 253 -8.19 -1.40 -14.61
C ASN A 253 -7.71 -1.57 -16.07
N ALA A 254 -8.13 -2.64 -16.76
CA ALA A 254 -7.90 -2.83 -18.18
C ALA A 254 -8.75 -1.88 -19.06
N ASP A 255 -9.86 -1.38 -18.52
CA ASP A 255 -10.85 -0.55 -19.21
C ASP A 255 -10.85 0.90 -18.69
N PHE A 256 -9.71 1.37 -18.16
CA PHE A 256 -9.53 2.73 -17.63
C PHE A 256 -10.52 3.10 -16.50
N GLY A 257 -10.84 2.16 -15.62
CA GLY A 257 -11.92 2.31 -14.65
C GLY A 257 -11.84 3.57 -13.81
N VAL A 258 -10.66 3.89 -13.25
CA VAL A 258 -10.43 5.13 -12.49
C VAL A 258 -10.67 6.35 -13.39
N ALA A 259 -10.12 6.36 -14.60
CA ALA A 259 -10.26 7.49 -15.52
C ALA A 259 -11.73 7.74 -15.91
N ARG A 260 -12.47 6.68 -16.23
CA ARG A 260 -13.90 6.78 -16.60
C ARG A 260 -14.74 7.38 -15.50
N VAL A 261 -14.57 6.91 -14.26
CA VAL A 261 -15.29 7.47 -13.11
C VAL A 261 -14.91 8.94 -12.91
N LEU A 262 -13.62 9.27 -12.90
CA LEU A 262 -13.18 10.65 -12.69
C LEU A 262 -13.66 11.60 -13.78
N MET A 263 -13.62 11.20 -15.04
CA MET A 263 -14.08 12.05 -16.17
C MET A 263 -15.58 12.27 -16.13
N LYS A 264 -16.37 11.27 -15.78
CA LYS A 264 -17.81 11.39 -15.58
C LYS A 264 -18.14 12.37 -14.45
N GLU A 265 -17.49 12.23 -13.31
CA GLU A 265 -17.73 13.06 -12.11
C GLU A 265 -17.13 14.47 -12.21
N ALA A 266 -15.98 14.64 -12.90
CA ALA A 266 -15.32 15.93 -13.04
C ALA A 266 -15.85 16.76 -14.20
N CYS A 267 -16.27 16.12 -15.30
CA CYS A 267 -16.55 16.79 -16.57
C CYS A 267 -17.93 16.44 -17.17
N GLY A 268 -18.67 15.48 -16.58
CA GLY A 268 -19.91 14.95 -17.17
C GLY A 268 -19.67 14.21 -18.50
N ILE A 269 -18.45 13.70 -18.73
CA ILE A 269 -18.05 13.02 -19.97
C ILE A 269 -17.98 11.53 -19.68
N ASP A 270 -18.75 10.72 -20.39
CA ASP A 270 -18.56 9.28 -20.45
C ASP A 270 -17.45 8.98 -21.48
N LEU A 271 -16.38 8.26 -21.02
CA LEU A 271 -15.25 7.80 -21.84
C LEU A 271 -15.54 6.45 -22.48
#